data_d5ae5862dbdeb2d45ff4f1e0392a590d
#
_entry.id   d5ae5862dbdeb2d45ff4f1e0392a590d
#
_cell.length_a   1.000
_cell.length_b   1.000
_cell.length_c   1.000
_cell.angle_alpha   90.00
_cell.angle_beta   90.00
_cell.angle_gamma   90.00
#
_symmetry.space_group_name_H-M   'P 1'
#
loop_
_entity.id
_entity.type
_entity.pdbx_description
1 polymer ?
#
loop_
_entity_poly.entity_id
_entity_poly.type
_entity_poly.pdbx_seq_one_letter_code
_entity_poly.pdbx_strand_id
1 'polypeptide(L)'
;MLMGTCKLCLQTKELCDSHFLPKGIYRRFRKQQSGDPIVMTPKLIVSTSKQVHDYVLCAECEERFSARERYILPLMSGDSGFPMIEKLRNKPSVPAGRYLRFSGPVIGIDTEKLAYFAVSMVWRGAVHAWATIDRQRTGGLIVPNMEALRRYLFDEAVLPDDTCVFVLICADRLSQSLVQGPFLVGGPENDNRFEMLMGGILLQVGVGRSPAERDLVCTVHTKDRAVFYGDHHEHSLNFARSFHRKARIAKNVPKDAPKPRG
;
A
#
# COMPACT_ATOMS: atom_id res chain seq x y z
N MET A 1 -17.77 18.60 -13.73
CA MET A 1 -17.80 17.12 -13.71
C MET A 1 -16.94 16.62 -14.87
N LEU A 2 -16.05 15.68 -14.65
CA LEU A 2 -15.17 15.13 -15.69
C LEU A 2 -15.71 13.78 -16.15
N MET A 3 -16.17 13.72 -17.41
CA MET A 3 -16.56 12.46 -18.05
C MET A 3 -15.32 11.74 -18.59
N GLY A 4 -15.19 10.44 -18.30
CA GLY A 4 -14.06 9.65 -18.77
C GLY A 4 -14.27 8.16 -18.56
N THR A 5 -13.32 7.34 -19.04
CA THR A 5 -13.35 5.90 -18.85
C THR A 5 -12.80 5.54 -17.47
N CYS A 6 -13.66 5.03 -16.58
CA CYS A 6 -13.26 4.50 -15.29
C CYS A 6 -12.27 3.34 -15.46
N LYS A 7 -11.11 3.42 -14.81
CA LYS A 7 -10.04 2.43 -14.99
C LYS A 7 -10.37 1.06 -14.42
N LEU A 8 -11.33 0.95 -13.47
CA LEU A 8 -11.69 -0.33 -12.87
C LEU A 8 -12.84 -1.01 -13.61
N CYS A 9 -13.99 -0.34 -13.81
CA CYS A 9 -15.14 -0.94 -14.50
C CYS A 9 -15.14 -0.75 -16.03
N LEU A 10 -14.19 0.00 -16.57
CA LEU A 10 -14.01 0.30 -17.98
C LEU A 10 -15.20 1.03 -18.68
N GLN A 11 -16.17 1.50 -17.88
CA GLN A 11 -17.31 2.24 -18.40
C GLN A 11 -17.00 3.74 -18.48
N THR A 12 -17.56 4.42 -19.47
CA THR A 12 -17.53 5.89 -19.55
C THR A 12 -18.56 6.45 -18.58
N LYS A 13 -18.07 7.07 -17.51
CA LYS A 13 -18.88 7.66 -16.44
C LYS A 13 -18.26 8.97 -15.96
N GLU A 14 -18.97 9.67 -15.08
CA GLU A 14 -18.38 10.74 -14.30
C GLU A 14 -17.30 10.19 -13.39
N LEU A 15 -16.08 10.74 -13.47
CA LEU A 15 -14.95 10.34 -12.64
C LEU A 15 -14.86 11.18 -11.37
N CYS A 16 -14.51 10.54 -10.27
CA CYS A 16 -14.26 11.15 -8.98
C CYS A 16 -12.81 11.59 -8.83
N ASP A 17 -12.57 12.46 -7.87
CA ASP A 17 -11.26 12.82 -7.37
C ASP A 17 -10.67 11.65 -6.55
N SER A 18 -10.07 10.71 -7.28
CA SER A 18 -9.47 9.48 -6.77
C SER A 18 -8.14 9.75 -6.08
N HIS A 19 -7.89 9.17 -4.92
CA HIS A 19 -6.62 9.31 -4.21
C HIS A 19 -5.71 8.11 -4.47
N PHE A 20 -4.41 8.37 -4.67
CA PHE A 20 -3.42 7.31 -4.79
C PHE A 20 -3.36 6.46 -3.53
N LEU A 21 -3.06 7.07 -2.39
CA LEU A 21 -3.21 6.45 -1.07
C LEU A 21 -4.59 6.78 -0.50
N PRO A 22 -5.25 5.86 0.20
CA PRO A 22 -6.53 6.14 0.85
C PRO A 22 -6.53 7.44 1.67
N LYS A 23 -7.54 8.26 1.49
CA LYS A 23 -7.70 9.55 2.21
C LYS A 23 -7.65 9.38 3.72
N GLY A 24 -8.09 8.23 4.22
CA GLY A 24 -8.05 7.88 5.64
C GLY A 24 -6.62 7.77 6.21
N ILE A 25 -5.65 7.36 5.38
CA ILE A 25 -4.23 7.29 5.77
C ILE A 25 -3.71 8.69 6.09
N TYR A 26 -3.90 9.65 5.18
CA TYR A 26 -3.48 11.04 5.40
C TYR A 26 -4.11 11.65 6.66
N ARG A 27 -5.43 11.42 6.89
CA ARG A 27 -6.12 11.91 8.09
C ARG A 27 -5.55 11.32 9.38
N ARG A 28 -5.19 10.03 9.36
CA ARG A 28 -4.61 9.33 10.51
C ARG A 28 -3.25 9.93 10.87
N PHE A 29 -2.36 10.09 9.89
CA PHE A 29 -1.02 10.65 10.12
C PHE A 29 -1.04 12.11 10.57
N ARG A 30 -1.96 12.93 10.08
CA ARG A 30 -2.13 14.30 10.58
C ARG A 30 -2.50 14.35 12.07
N LYS A 31 -3.33 13.43 12.53
CA LYS A 31 -3.67 13.36 13.95
C LYS A 31 -2.48 12.97 14.82
N GLN A 32 -1.65 12.05 14.37
CA GLN A 32 -0.50 11.54 15.12
C GLN A 32 0.64 12.57 15.29
N GLN A 33 0.80 13.50 14.38
CA GLN A 33 2.00 14.34 14.32
C GLN A 33 1.76 15.80 14.73
N SER A 34 0.64 16.16 15.33
CA SER A 34 0.30 17.55 15.68
C SER A 34 0.62 18.58 14.56
N GLY A 35 0.61 18.15 13.30
CA GLY A 35 0.94 18.97 12.13
C GLY A 35 0.78 18.22 10.82
N ASP A 36 1.20 18.83 9.73
CA ASP A 36 1.18 18.19 8.42
C ASP A 36 2.25 17.09 8.33
N PRO A 37 1.94 15.93 7.72
CA PRO A 37 2.90 14.85 7.55
C PRO A 37 4.10 15.29 6.71
N ILE A 38 5.26 14.70 7.01
CA ILE A 38 6.45 14.87 6.18
C ILE A 38 6.32 13.94 4.98
N VAL A 39 6.25 14.52 3.80
CA VAL A 39 6.24 13.78 2.53
C VAL A 39 7.64 13.78 1.94
N MET A 40 8.10 12.58 1.59
CA MET A 40 9.43 12.36 1.00
C MET A 40 9.26 11.82 -0.42
N THR A 41 9.90 12.49 -1.37
CA THR A 41 10.05 12.04 -2.76
C THR A 41 11.53 11.98 -3.12
N PRO A 42 11.93 11.40 -4.25
CA PRO A 42 13.33 11.38 -4.66
C PRO A 42 13.99 12.76 -4.77
N LYS A 43 13.19 13.84 -4.91
CA LYS A 43 13.71 15.20 -5.11
C LYS A 43 13.34 16.19 -4.00
N LEU A 44 12.34 15.87 -3.20
CA LEU A 44 11.76 16.82 -2.25
C LEU A 44 11.40 16.15 -0.92
N ILE A 45 11.77 16.79 0.18
CA ILE A 45 11.27 16.49 1.53
C ILE A 45 10.54 17.73 2.02
N VAL A 46 9.26 17.62 2.33
CA VAL A 46 8.44 18.77 2.72
C VAL A 46 7.31 18.35 3.68
N SER A 47 7.00 19.19 4.65
CA SER A 47 5.79 19.05 5.47
C SER A 47 4.60 19.61 4.70
N THR A 48 3.57 18.78 4.46
CA THR A 48 2.42 19.20 3.67
C THR A 48 1.20 18.29 3.86
N SER A 49 0.02 18.89 3.82
CA SER A 49 -1.27 18.18 3.75
C SER A 49 -1.70 17.82 2.33
N LYS A 50 -0.93 18.23 1.31
CA LYS A 50 -1.26 17.89 -0.08
C LYS A 50 -1.23 16.38 -0.29
N GLN A 51 -2.23 15.89 -0.99
CA GLN A 51 -2.40 14.48 -1.31
C GLN A 51 -2.20 14.27 -2.81
N VAL A 52 -1.79 13.06 -3.17
CA VAL A 52 -1.69 12.64 -4.58
C VAL A 52 -3.07 12.15 -5.00
N HIS A 53 -3.69 12.85 -5.93
CA HIS A 53 -5.04 12.54 -6.43
C HIS A 53 -5.19 12.92 -7.90
N ASP A 54 -6.13 12.28 -8.60
CA ASP A 54 -6.49 12.56 -9.99
C ASP A 54 -7.86 11.91 -10.31
N TYR A 55 -8.43 12.20 -11.47
CA TYR A 55 -9.68 11.61 -11.93
C TYR A 55 -9.43 10.25 -12.59
N VAL A 56 -9.67 9.17 -11.87
CA VAL A 56 -9.32 7.80 -12.29
C VAL A 56 -10.49 6.84 -12.24
N LEU A 57 -11.32 6.94 -11.21
CA LEU A 57 -12.42 6.01 -10.94
C LEU A 57 -13.77 6.73 -10.88
N CYS A 58 -14.85 6.02 -11.20
CA CYS A 58 -16.21 6.48 -10.93
C CYS A 58 -16.61 6.27 -9.45
N ALA A 59 -17.69 6.91 -9.01
CA ALA A 59 -18.13 6.87 -7.62
C ALA A 59 -18.36 5.45 -7.08
N GLU A 60 -18.96 4.57 -7.87
CA GLU A 60 -19.22 3.17 -7.48
C GLU A 60 -17.91 2.40 -7.24
N CYS A 61 -16.90 2.63 -8.10
CA CYS A 61 -15.59 2.00 -7.97
C CYS A 61 -14.77 2.57 -6.80
N GLU A 62 -14.88 3.87 -6.52
CA GLU A 62 -14.30 4.48 -5.32
C GLU A 62 -14.92 3.92 -4.04
N GLU A 63 -16.25 3.77 -3.99
CA GLU A 63 -16.92 3.18 -2.82
C GLU A 63 -16.53 1.71 -2.62
N ARG A 64 -16.36 0.94 -3.71
CA ARG A 64 -15.86 -0.44 -3.65
C ARG A 64 -14.48 -0.53 -2.96
N PHE A 65 -13.55 0.32 -3.30
CA PHE A 65 -12.24 0.39 -2.64
C PHE A 65 -12.36 0.89 -1.20
N SER A 66 -13.11 1.96 -1.00
CA SER A 66 -13.32 2.57 0.31
C SER A 66 -13.90 1.57 1.34
N ALA A 67 -14.82 0.71 0.91
CA ALA A 67 -15.39 -0.34 1.76
C ALA A 67 -14.33 -1.30 2.31
N ARG A 68 -13.32 -1.66 1.50
CA ARG A 68 -12.21 -2.54 1.91
C ARG A 68 -11.14 -1.81 2.71
N GLU A 69 -10.86 -0.57 2.35
CA GLU A 69 -9.92 0.30 3.07
C GLU A 69 -10.37 0.55 4.52
N ARG A 70 -11.67 0.62 4.79
CA ARG A 70 -12.23 0.73 6.15
C ARG A 70 -11.82 -0.43 7.07
N TYR A 71 -11.42 -1.57 6.52
CA TYR A 71 -10.92 -2.68 7.33
C TYR A 71 -9.48 -2.47 7.78
N ILE A 72 -8.57 -2.04 6.90
CA ILE A 72 -7.15 -1.94 7.23
C ILE A 72 -6.80 -0.70 8.07
N LEU A 73 -7.48 0.42 7.84
CA LEU A 73 -7.16 1.68 8.52
C LEU A 73 -7.17 1.57 10.06
N PRO A 74 -8.14 0.93 10.71
CA PRO A 74 -8.13 0.75 12.16
C PRO A 74 -7.03 -0.17 12.67
N LEU A 75 -6.46 -1.04 11.81
CA LEU A 75 -5.41 -1.98 12.17
C LEU A 75 -4.01 -1.36 12.19
N MET A 76 -3.82 -0.23 11.50
CA MET A 76 -2.53 0.48 11.44
C MET A 76 -2.14 1.03 12.83
N SER A 77 -0.85 1.28 13.03
CA SER A 77 -0.35 2.01 14.20
C SER A 77 -0.97 3.40 14.31
N GLY A 78 -1.19 3.88 15.52
CA GLY A 78 -1.81 5.18 15.81
C GLY A 78 -1.57 5.66 17.22
N ASP A 79 -2.16 6.79 17.60
CA ASP A 79 -2.00 7.41 18.92
C ASP A 79 -2.40 6.48 20.07
N SER A 80 -3.39 5.63 19.86
CA SER A 80 -3.88 4.64 20.84
C SER A 80 -3.09 3.33 20.83
N GLY A 81 -1.96 3.27 20.11
CA GLY A 81 -1.12 2.07 19.99
C GLY A 81 -1.18 1.41 18.61
N PHE A 82 -0.80 0.13 18.57
CA PHE A 82 -0.79 -0.64 17.32
C PHE A 82 -1.72 -1.86 17.44
N PRO A 83 -2.97 -1.75 16.97
CA PRO A 83 -3.98 -2.80 17.13
C PRO A 83 -3.57 -4.15 16.53
N MET A 84 -2.76 -4.18 15.47
CA MET A 84 -2.25 -5.44 14.92
C MET A 84 -1.36 -6.18 15.93
N ILE A 85 -0.49 -5.49 16.67
CA ILE A 85 0.35 -6.12 17.71
C ILE A 85 -0.53 -6.64 18.85
N GLU A 86 -1.56 -5.87 19.25
CA GLU A 86 -2.48 -6.32 20.30
C GLU A 86 -3.19 -7.64 19.94
N LYS A 87 -3.51 -7.83 18.65
CA LYS A 87 -4.10 -9.08 18.17
C LYS A 87 -3.14 -10.28 18.25
N LEU A 88 -1.83 -10.05 18.22
CA LEU A 88 -0.82 -11.11 18.37
C LEU A 88 -0.56 -11.51 19.82
N ARG A 89 -0.89 -10.63 20.77
CA ARG A 89 -0.58 -10.85 22.20
C ARG A 89 -1.20 -12.15 22.69
N ASN A 90 -0.38 -12.99 23.30
CA ASN A 90 -0.76 -14.30 23.85
C ASN A 90 -1.37 -15.28 22.84
N LYS A 91 -1.09 -15.09 21.54
CA LYS A 91 -1.52 -16.02 20.49
C LYS A 91 -0.39 -16.98 20.12
N PRO A 92 -0.73 -18.23 19.77
CA PRO A 92 0.27 -19.19 19.33
C PRO A 92 0.94 -18.72 18.04
N SER A 93 2.26 -18.92 17.98
CA SER A 93 3.08 -18.61 16.79
C SER A 93 4.09 -19.71 16.53
N VAL A 94 4.59 -19.77 15.31
CA VAL A 94 5.62 -20.70 14.88
C VAL A 94 6.81 -19.91 14.34
N PRO A 95 8.07 -20.25 14.71
CA PRO A 95 9.24 -19.64 14.08
C PRO A 95 9.24 -19.85 12.57
N ALA A 96 9.55 -18.78 11.80
CA ALA A 96 9.65 -18.79 10.35
C ALA A 96 10.83 -17.92 9.91
N GLY A 97 12.04 -18.48 9.90
CA GLY A 97 13.27 -17.75 9.70
C GLY A 97 13.46 -16.68 10.79
N ARG A 98 13.60 -15.42 10.38
CA ARG A 98 13.73 -14.26 11.30
C ARG A 98 12.39 -13.72 11.82
N TYR A 99 11.27 -14.32 11.44
CA TYR A 99 9.93 -13.88 11.78
C TYR A 99 9.22 -14.90 12.67
N LEU A 100 8.17 -14.46 13.35
CA LEU A 100 7.15 -15.32 13.92
C LEU A 100 5.96 -15.36 12.95
N ARG A 101 5.45 -16.55 12.70
CA ARG A 101 4.29 -16.82 11.85
C ARG A 101 3.07 -17.08 12.73
N PHE A 102 1.98 -16.40 12.43
CA PHE A 102 0.69 -16.52 13.08
C PHE A 102 -0.38 -16.98 12.10
N SER A 103 -1.35 -17.72 12.57
CA SER A 103 -2.56 -18.02 11.81
C SER A 103 -3.50 -16.81 11.81
N GLY A 104 -3.86 -16.31 10.63
CA GLY A 104 -4.78 -15.19 10.46
C GLY A 104 -6.12 -15.38 11.19
N PRO A 105 -6.83 -16.52 11.02
CA PRO A 105 -8.05 -16.82 11.77
C PRO A 105 -7.87 -16.80 13.29
N VAL A 106 -6.77 -17.36 13.81
CA VAL A 106 -6.50 -17.44 15.26
C VAL A 106 -6.28 -16.05 15.87
N ILE A 107 -5.67 -15.14 15.13
CA ILE A 107 -5.47 -13.75 15.57
C ILE A 107 -6.65 -12.83 15.20
N GLY A 108 -7.69 -13.36 14.59
CA GLY A 108 -8.88 -12.59 14.18
C GLY A 108 -8.61 -11.57 13.08
N ILE A 109 -7.77 -11.94 12.10
CA ILE A 109 -7.44 -11.11 10.93
C ILE A 109 -8.07 -11.71 9.67
N ASP A 110 -8.84 -10.88 8.97
CA ASP A 110 -9.36 -11.18 7.64
C ASP A 110 -8.27 -10.93 6.59
N THR A 111 -7.58 -11.99 6.23
CA THR A 111 -6.44 -11.94 5.30
C THR A 111 -6.86 -11.66 3.87
N GLU A 112 -8.09 -12.01 3.48
CA GLU A 112 -8.62 -11.67 2.15
C GLU A 112 -8.78 -10.15 1.98
N LYS A 113 -9.24 -9.45 3.02
CA LYS A 113 -9.32 -7.98 2.99
C LYS A 113 -7.95 -7.31 2.95
N LEU A 114 -6.96 -7.88 3.66
CA LEU A 114 -5.57 -7.39 3.57
C LEU A 114 -5.00 -7.60 2.16
N ALA A 115 -5.22 -8.78 1.57
CA ALA A 115 -4.76 -9.09 0.23
C ALA A 115 -5.44 -8.19 -0.81
N TYR A 116 -6.76 -8.03 -0.73
CA TYR A 116 -7.48 -7.11 -1.62
C TYR A 116 -6.91 -5.68 -1.54
N PHE A 117 -6.69 -5.19 -0.33
CA PHE A 117 -6.10 -3.86 -0.13
C PHE A 117 -4.71 -3.76 -0.77
N ALA A 118 -3.82 -4.73 -0.51
CA ALA A 118 -2.47 -4.75 -1.05
C ALA A 118 -2.47 -4.74 -2.59
N VAL A 119 -3.28 -5.60 -3.21
CA VAL A 119 -3.43 -5.68 -4.67
C VAL A 119 -4.02 -4.37 -5.22
N SER A 120 -5.01 -3.77 -4.55
CA SER A 120 -5.61 -2.50 -4.99
C SER A 120 -4.61 -1.37 -5.02
N MET A 121 -3.68 -1.31 -4.06
CA MET A 121 -2.63 -0.30 -4.01
C MET A 121 -1.62 -0.46 -5.15
N VAL A 122 -1.18 -1.69 -5.42
CA VAL A 122 -0.27 -2.00 -6.54
C VAL A 122 -0.95 -1.68 -7.88
N TRP A 123 -2.20 -2.10 -8.04
CA TRP A 123 -2.99 -1.83 -9.23
C TRP A 123 -3.18 -0.31 -9.47
N ARG A 124 -3.52 0.47 -8.43
CA ARG A 124 -3.59 1.93 -8.51
C ARG A 124 -2.27 2.54 -8.97
N GLY A 125 -1.14 2.05 -8.42
CA GLY A 125 0.20 2.51 -8.80
C GLY A 125 0.56 2.24 -10.27
N ALA A 126 -0.06 1.24 -10.88
CA ALA A 126 0.21 0.83 -12.26
C ALA A 126 -0.76 1.45 -13.28
N VAL A 127 -2.03 1.58 -12.92
CA VAL A 127 -3.10 1.94 -13.88
C VAL A 127 -3.09 3.41 -14.28
N HIS A 128 -2.41 4.26 -13.53
CA HIS A 128 -2.37 5.70 -13.75
C HIS A 128 -1.01 6.31 -13.38
N ALA A 129 -0.55 7.27 -14.16
CA ALA A 129 0.65 8.06 -13.88
C ALA A 129 0.30 9.22 -12.94
N TRP A 130 0.37 8.97 -11.65
CA TRP A 130 0.04 9.93 -10.60
C TRP A 130 1.04 11.09 -10.55
N ALA A 131 0.54 12.31 -10.48
CA ALA A 131 1.36 13.50 -10.28
C ALA A 131 1.72 13.63 -8.79
N THR A 132 3.00 13.40 -8.46
CA THR A 132 3.51 13.62 -7.09
C THR A 132 3.62 15.10 -6.73
N ILE A 133 3.85 15.37 -5.45
CA ILE A 133 3.96 16.74 -4.91
C ILE A 133 5.10 17.54 -5.58
N ASP A 134 6.17 16.88 -5.98
CA ASP A 134 7.31 17.45 -6.70
C ASP A 134 7.16 17.44 -8.23
N ARG A 135 5.93 17.20 -8.72
CA ARG A 135 5.55 17.19 -10.14
C ARG A 135 6.17 16.07 -10.96
N GLN A 136 6.85 15.15 -10.36
CA GLN A 136 7.21 13.92 -11.04
C GLN A 136 5.92 13.12 -11.20
N ARG A 137 5.59 12.74 -12.42
CA ARG A 137 4.65 11.65 -12.59
C ARG A 137 5.38 10.39 -12.14
N THR A 138 4.90 9.77 -11.10
CA THR A 138 5.30 8.40 -10.80
C THR A 138 4.75 7.57 -11.96
N GLY A 139 5.59 7.40 -12.98
CA GLY A 139 5.28 6.56 -14.12
C GLY A 139 4.84 5.22 -13.58
N GLY A 140 3.71 4.72 -14.08
CA GLY A 140 3.04 3.57 -13.51
C GLY A 140 3.98 2.41 -13.27
N LEU A 141 3.77 1.74 -12.16
CA LEU A 141 4.44 0.47 -11.91
C LEU A 141 4.19 -0.45 -13.10
N ILE A 142 5.22 -1.09 -13.60
CA ILE A 142 5.05 -2.13 -14.62
C ILE A 142 4.67 -3.39 -13.86
N VAL A 143 3.40 -3.75 -13.92
CA VAL A 143 2.84 -4.91 -13.22
C VAL A 143 2.34 -5.91 -14.26
N PRO A 144 2.80 -7.17 -14.22
CA PRO A 144 2.26 -8.22 -15.08
C PRO A 144 0.77 -8.48 -14.78
N ASN A 145 0.07 -9.05 -15.75
CA ASN A 145 -1.31 -9.54 -15.59
C ASN A 145 -2.30 -8.50 -15.03
N MET A 146 -2.13 -7.22 -15.39
CA MET A 146 -2.96 -6.12 -14.90
C MET A 146 -4.47 -6.37 -15.07
N GLU A 147 -4.88 -7.01 -16.15
CA GLU A 147 -6.29 -7.33 -16.39
C GLU A 147 -6.82 -8.40 -15.42
N ALA A 148 -6.02 -9.40 -15.08
CA ALA A 148 -6.40 -10.39 -14.08
C ALA A 148 -6.57 -9.74 -12.69
N LEU A 149 -5.65 -8.83 -12.31
CA LEU A 149 -5.78 -8.05 -11.08
C LEU A 149 -7.00 -7.13 -11.10
N ARG A 150 -7.29 -6.46 -12.23
CA ARG A 150 -8.49 -5.65 -12.40
C ARG A 150 -9.76 -6.47 -12.15
N ARG A 151 -9.87 -7.64 -12.77
CA ARG A 151 -11.02 -8.54 -12.62
C ARG A 151 -11.20 -9.01 -11.18
N TYR A 152 -10.10 -9.35 -10.50
CA TYR A 152 -10.13 -9.65 -9.06
C TYR A 152 -10.66 -8.47 -8.24
N LEU A 153 -10.15 -7.27 -8.48
CA LEU A 153 -10.57 -6.05 -7.76
C LEU A 153 -12.02 -5.62 -8.07
N PHE A 154 -12.53 -6.04 -9.20
CA PHE A 154 -13.92 -5.78 -9.60
C PHE A 154 -14.90 -6.90 -9.16
N ASP A 155 -14.40 -7.93 -8.45
CA ASP A 155 -15.12 -9.12 -8.01
C ASP A 155 -15.62 -10.00 -9.19
N GLU A 156 -14.96 -9.95 -10.35
CA GLU A 156 -15.23 -10.80 -11.52
C GLU A 156 -14.42 -12.09 -11.51
N ALA A 157 -13.39 -12.18 -10.67
CA ALA A 157 -12.51 -13.34 -10.57
C ALA A 157 -11.93 -13.46 -9.16
N VAL A 158 -11.41 -14.62 -8.83
CA VAL A 158 -10.59 -14.83 -7.63
C VAL A 158 -9.20 -14.24 -7.81
N LEU A 159 -8.43 -14.11 -6.72
CA LEU A 159 -7.02 -13.71 -6.81
C LEU A 159 -6.26 -14.67 -7.76
N PRO A 160 -5.50 -14.13 -8.75
CA PRO A 160 -4.77 -14.99 -9.68
C PRO A 160 -3.80 -15.93 -8.96
N ASP A 161 -3.71 -17.17 -9.44
CA ASP A 161 -2.89 -18.21 -8.82
C ASP A 161 -1.39 -17.90 -8.80
N ASP A 162 -0.92 -17.05 -9.71
CA ASP A 162 0.46 -16.56 -9.75
C ASP A 162 0.70 -15.31 -8.88
N THR A 163 -0.31 -14.86 -8.16
CA THR A 163 -0.23 -13.66 -7.30
C THR A 163 -0.11 -14.07 -5.84
N CYS A 164 0.96 -13.62 -5.20
CA CYS A 164 1.24 -13.86 -3.79
C CYS A 164 1.17 -12.55 -3.01
N VAL A 165 0.45 -12.54 -1.89
CA VAL A 165 0.45 -11.44 -0.93
C VAL A 165 1.11 -11.90 0.36
N PHE A 166 2.15 -11.18 0.78
CA PHE A 166 2.84 -11.39 2.06
C PHE A 166 2.51 -10.23 2.99
N VAL A 167 2.19 -10.54 4.25
CA VAL A 167 1.86 -9.55 5.28
C VAL A 167 2.81 -9.69 6.46
N LEU A 168 3.57 -8.64 6.75
CA LEU A 168 4.44 -8.55 7.93
C LEU A 168 3.95 -7.43 8.85
N ILE A 169 3.75 -7.75 10.11
CA ILE A 169 3.49 -6.80 11.19
C ILE A 169 4.84 -6.38 11.76
N CYS A 170 5.21 -5.12 11.60
CA CYS A 170 6.52 -4.60 11.99
C CYS A 170 6.56 -4.29 13.48
N ALA A 171 7.53 -4.89 14.18
CA ALA A 171 7.73 -4.69 15.60
C ALA A 171 8.28 -3.30 15.94
N ASP A 172 9.04 -2.71 15.04
CA ASP A 172 9.80 -1.48 15.28
C ASP A 172 8.97 -0.20 15.09
N ARG A 173 9.26 0.81 15.90
CA ARG A 173 8.53 2.08 15.90
C ARG A 173 8.73 2.91 14.64
N LEU A 174 9.88 2.79 13.97
CA LEU A 174 10.13 3.54 12.74
C LEU A 174 9.16 3.08 11.66
N SER A 175 9.05 1.79 11.41
CA SER A 175 8.09 1.22 10.46
C SER A 175 6.64 1.59 10.82
N GLN A 176 6.31 1.64 12.11
CA GLN A 176 4.98 2.05 12.59
C GLN A 176 4.65 3.52 12.32
N SER A 177 5.66 4.37 12.17
CA SER A 177 5.51 5.81 11.90
C SER A 177 5.58 6.17 10.42
N LEU A 178 5.79 5.21 9.54
CA LEU A 178 5.96 5.44 8.11
C LEU A 178 4.75 4.99 7.29
N VAL A 179 4.50 5.74 6.22
CA VAL A 179 3.67 5.30 5.09
C VAL A 179 4.47 5.43 3.82
N GLN A 180 4.51 4.35 3.08
CA GLN A 180 5.18 4.24 1.80
C GLN A 180 4.23 3.59 0.80
N GLY A 181 4.00 4.27 -0.31
CA GLY A 181 3.24 3.71 -1.43
C GLY A 181 3.98 2.55 -2.10
N PRO A 182 3.32 1.81 -2.98
CA PRO A 182 3.91 0.66 -3.62
C PRO A 182 5.09 1.04 -4.52
N PHE A 183 6.15 0.26 -4.43
CA PHE A 183 7.34 0.37 -5.27
C PHE A 183 7.88 -1.03 -5.60
N LEU A 184 8.58 -1.17 -6.72
CA LEU A 184 9.21 -2.42 -7.12
C LEU A 184 10.44 -2.69 -6.24
N VAL A 185 10.48 -3.87 -5.64
CA VAL A 185 11.62 -4.38 -4.87
C VAL A 185 12.36 -5.41 -5.72
N GLY A 186 13.67 -5.21 -5.92
CA GLY A 186 14.50 -6.15 -6.69
C GLY A 186 14.97 -5.58 -8.04
N GLY A 187 15.91 -6.26 -8.67
CA GLY A 187 16.45 -5.91 -9.98
C GLY A 187 15.56 -6.35 -11.13
N PRO A 188 15.85 -5.91 -12.36
CA PRO A 188 14.98 -6.06 -13.51
C PRO A 188 14.78 -7.53 -13.98
N GLU A 189 15.49 -8.49 -13.43
CA GLU A 189 15.55 -9.81 -14.05
C GLU A 189 14.52 -10.84 -13.61
N ASN A 190 13.80 -10.67 -12.47
CA ASN A 190 12.81 -11.71 -12.11
C ASN A 190 11.84 -11.42 -10.97
N ASP A 191 11.83 -10.27 -10.36
CA ASP A 191 11.08 -10.12 -9.14
C ASP A 191 9.99 -9.05 -9.27
N ASN A 192 8.86 -9.39 -9.92
CA ASN A 192 7.65 -8.56 -9.93
C ASN A 192 7.05 -8.47 -8.50
N ARG A 193 7.89 -8.08 -7.55
CA ARG A 193 7.54 -7.93 -6.15
C ARG A 193 7.42 -6.46 -5.81
N PHE A 194 6.24 -6.07 -5.41
CA PHE A 194 5.91 -4.71 -5.01
C PHE A 194 5.73 -4.67 -3.50
N GLU A 195 6.36 -3.69 -2.88
CA GLU A 195 6.32 -3.49 -1.43
C GLU A 195 5.67 -2.15 -1.10
N MET A 196 4.93 -2.12 0.00
CA MET A 196 4.37 -0.93 0.61
C MET A 196 4.34 -1.06 2.13
N LEU A 197 4.48 0.06 2.82
CA LEU A 197 4.43 0.11 4.28
C LEU A 197 3.30 1.05 4.72
N MET A 198 2.40 0.54 5.54
CA MET A 198 1.19 1.23 5.96
C MET A 198 1.10 1.27 7.49
N GLY A 199 1.83 2.21 8.12
CA GLY A 199 1.77 2.40 9.58
C GLY A 199 2.04 1.11 10.36
N GLY A 200 3.17 0.47 10.09
CA GLY A 200 3.61 -0.76 10.74
C GLY A 200 3.11 -2.05 10.09
N ILE A 201 2.29 -1.99 9.05
CA ILE A 201 1.88 -3.15 8.27
C ILE A 201 2.64 -3.11 6.93
N LEU A 202 3.61 -4.00 6.76
CA LEU A 202 4.29 -4.19 5.49
C LEU A 202 3.49 -5.17 4.64
N LEU A 203 3.18 -4.77 3.43
CA LEU A 203 2.48 -5.56 2.44
C LEU A 203 3.39 -5.74 1.22
N GLN A 204 3.60 -6.98 0.81
CA GLN A 204 4.28 -7.28 -0.44
C GLN A 204 3.33 -8.02 -1.37
N VAL A 205 3.31 -7.63 -2.64
CA VAL A 205 2.56 -8.30 -3.70
C VAL A 205 3.57 -8.79 -4.74
N GLY A 206 3.67 -10.11 -4.91
CA GLY A 206 4.44 -10.74 -5.96
C GLY A 206 3.52 -11.24 -7.06
N VAL A 207 3.85 -10.99 -8.32
CA VAL A 207 3.10 -11.45 -9.49
C VAL A 207 3.99 -12.34 -10.35
N GLY A 208 3.47 -13.46 -10.85
CA GLY A 208 4.24 -14.49 -11.57
C GLY A 208 4.98 -15.42 -10.62
N ARG A 209 4.46 -15.65 -9.41
CA ARG A 209 5.09 -16.53 -8.40
C ARG A 209 4.77 -18.00 -8.62
N SER A 210 5.77 -18.84 -8.33
CA SER A 210 5.55 -20.28 -8.34
C SER A 210 4.58 -20.73 -7.24
N PRO A 211 3.83 -21.82 -7.43
CA PRO A 211 2.96 -22.38 -6.38
C PRO A 211 3.73 -22.66 -5.09
N ALA A 212 4.97 -23.18 -5.18
CA ALA A 212 5.78 -23.50 -4.01
C ALA A 212 6.11 -22.27 -3.15
N GLU A 213 6.49 -21.15 -3.77
CA GLU A 213 6.73 -19.89 -3.04
C GLU A 213 5.46 -19.36 -2.42
N ARG A 214 4.35 -19.40 -3.16
CA ARG A 214 3.04 -18.95 -2.71
C ARG A 214 2.57 -19.71 -1.48
N ASP A 215 2.68 -21.04 -1.50
CA ASP A 215 2.20 -21.91 -0.43
C ASP A 215 3.01 -21.76 0.87
N LEU A 216 4.21 -21.20 0.80
CA LEU A 216 5.06 -20.92 1.97
C LEU A 216 4.72 -19.62 2.68
N VAL A 217 4.42 -18.56 1.91
CA VAL A 217 4.39 -17.18 2.48
C VAL A 217 3.12 -16.39 2.15
N CYS A 218 2.31 -16.83 1.20
CA CYS A 218 1.14 -16.07 0.79
C CYS A 218 0.04 -16.09 1.86
N THR A 219 -0.36 -14.92 2.30
CA THR A 219 -1.35 -14.77 3.39
C THR A 219 -2.74 -15.33 3.05
N VAL A 220 -3.07 -15.53 1.77
CA VAL A 220 -4.38 -16.09 1.36
C VAL A 220 -4.31 -17.53 0.86
N HIS A 221 -3.13 -18.01 0.48
CA HIS A 221 -2.98 -19.37 -0.05
C HIS A 221 -2.40 -20.37 0.96
N THR A 222 -1.67 -19.90 1.97
CA THR A 222 -1.20 -20.77 3.06
C THR A 222 -2.38 -21.37 3.82
N LYS A 223 -2.27 -22.62 4.26
CA LYS A 223 -3.33 -23.35 4.97
C LYS A 223 -3.86 -22.59 6.21
N ASP A 224 -2.99 -21.91 6.90
CA ASP A 224 -3.28 -21.16 8.12
C ASP A 224 -3.50 -19.64 7.87
N ARG A 225 -3.57 -19.22 6.59
CA ARG A 225 -3.72 -17.80 6.25
C ARG A 225 -2.64 -16.95 6.93
N ALA A 226 -1.37 -17.29 6.69
CA ALA A 226 -0.22 -16.80 7.44
C ALA A 226 -0.08 -15.28 7.47
N VAL A 227 0.16 -14.75 8.67
CA VAL A 227 0.59 -13.37 8.91
C VAL A 227 1.89 -13.44 9.71
N PHE A 228 2.87 -12.62 9.33
CA PHE A 228 4.20 -12.62 9.92
C PHE A 228 4.38 -11.44 10.87
N TYR A 229 5.26 -11.60 11.86
CA TYR A 229 5.63 -10.55 12.80
C TYR A 229 7.15 -10.53 12.98
N GLY A 230 7.74 -9.35 12.96
CA GLY A 230 9.18 -9.19 13.19
C GLY A 230 9.68 -7.78 12.95
N ASP A 231 11.00 -7.63 13.10
CA ASP A 231 11.69 -6.37 12.92
C ASP A 231 11.89 -6.04 11.43
N HIS A 232 11.67 -4.78 11.06
CA HIS A 232 11.89 -4.23 9.72
C HIS A 232 12.68 -2.91 9.77
N HIS A 233 13.24 -2.57 10.93
CA HIS A 233 13.87 -1.28 11.21
C HIS A 233 14.97 -0.90 10.21
N GLU A 234 15.94 -1.78 10.00
CA GLU A 234 17.07 -1.51 9.11
C GLU A 234 16.63 -1.22 7.67
N HIS A 235 15.64 -1.96 7.18
CA HIS A 235 15.09 -1.71 5.84
C HIS A 235 14.40 -0.35 5.77
N SER A 236 13.54 -0.03 6.71
CA SER A 236 12.85 1.26 6.79
C SER A 236 13.83 2.43 6.93
N LEU A 237 14.89 2.26 7.72
CA LEU A 237 15.93 3.27 7.89
C LEU A 237 16.72 3.49 6.60
N ASN A 238 17.12 2.44 5.91
CA ASN A 238 17.84 2.52 4.64
C ASN A 238 16.99 3.16 3.55
N PHE A 239 15.71 2.82 3.51
CA PHE A 239 14.74 3.47 2.63
C PHE A 239 14.68 4.99 2.90
N ALA A 240 14.44 5.42 4.14
CA ALA A 240 14.39 6.83 4.51
C ALA A 240 15.69 7.58 4.18
N ARG A 241 16.85 6.98 4.47
CA ARG A 241 18.18 7.53 4.14
C ARG A 241 18.40 7.70 2.64
N SER A 242 17.83 6.83 1.81
CA SER A 242 17.98 6.92 0.34
C SER A 242 17.37 8.20 -0.23
N PHE A 243 16.29 8.69 0.36
CA PHE A 243 15.69 9.98 -0.01
C PHE A 243 16.48 11.15 0.55
N HIS A 244 16.89 11.10 1.80
CA HIS A 244 17.58 12.22 2.46
C HIS A 244 18.88 12.63 1.73
N ARG A 245 19.58 11.69 1.11
CA ARG A 245 20.85 11.97 0.40
C ARG A 245 20.67 12.78 -0.89
N LYS A 246 19.50 12.78 -1.51
CA LYS A 246 19.26 13.34 -2.85
C LYS A 246 18.17 14.42 -2.88
N ALA A 247 17.33 14.47 -1.86
CA ALA A 247 16.18 15.34 -1.83
C ALA A 247 16.50 16.73 -1.24
N ARG A 248 15.90 17.77 -1.82
CA ARG A 248 15.91 19.12 -1.27
C ARG A 248 14.90 19.21 -0.12
N ILE A 249 15.35 19.67 1.05
CA ILE A 249 14.44 19.98 2.16
C ILE A 249 13.82 21.37 1.90
N ALA A 250 12.51 21.45 1.87
CA ALA A 250 11.78 22.69 1.65
C ALA A 250 10.75 22.94 2.78
N LYS A 251 10.63 24.20 3.22
CA LYS A 251 9.61 24.60 4.21
C LYS A 251 8.20 24.51 3.63
N ASN A 252 8.05 24.77 2.33
CA ASN A 252 6.76 24.77 1.64
C ASN A 252 6.88 24.07 0.27
N VAL A 253 5.78 23.52 -0.22
CA VAL A 253 5.71 23.05 -1.60
C VAL A 253 5.95 24.20 -2.57
N PRO A 254 6.87 24.10 -3.55
CA PRO A 254 7.11 25.18 -4.51
C PRO A 254 5.83 25.63 -5.21
N LYS A 255 5.62 26.97 -5.29
CA LYS A 255 4.38 27.57 -5.85
C LYS A 255 4.21 27.31 -7.36
N ASP A 256 5.31 27.06 -8.06
CA ASP A 256 5.27 26.84 -9.52
C ASP A 256 4.85 25.42 -9.94
N ALA A 257 4.12 24.68 -9.14
CA ALA A 257 3.53 23.39 -9.50
C ALA A 257 2.43 23.58 -10.57
N PRO A 258 2.51 23.00 -11.79
CA PRO A 258 1.43 23.11 -12.76
C PRO A 258 0.15 22.60 -12.13
N LYS A 259 -0.95 23.34 -12.37
CA LYS A 259 -2.28 22.85 -12.02
C LYS A 259 -2.55 21.55 -12.80
N PRO A 260 -3.25 20.57 -12.21
CA PRO A 260 -3.71 19.42 -12.97
C PRO A 260 -4.50 19.95 -14.18
N ARG A 261 -4.19 19.44 -15.35
CA ARG A 261 -5.00 19.71 -16.55
C ARG A 261 -6.32 18.98 -16.33
N GLY A 262 -7.40 19.75 -16.23
CA GLY A 262 -8.76 19.25 -16.27
C GLY A 262 -9.08 18.54 -17.58
#